data_8a0b77752ab852bd0aaa9f4a0a5c0b43
#
_entry.id   8a0b77752ab852bd0aaa9f4a0a5c0b43
#
_cell.length_a   1.000
_cell.length_b   1.000
_cell.length_c   1.000
_cell.angle_alpha   90.00
_cell.angle_beta   90.00
_cell.angle_gamma   90.00
#
_symmetry.space_group_name_H-M   'P 1'
#
loop_
_entity.id
_entity.type
_entity.pdbx_description
1 polymer ?
#
loop_
_entity_poly.entity_id
_entity_poly.type
_entity_poly.pdbx_seq_one_letter_code
_entity_poly.pdbx_strand_id
1 'polypeptide(L)'
;MSVLTRTERVTPTSRLQTLARRGLGAFLVGAGTGHLTFVRKEFQGQVPPWVPMDPDDVVLLSGAAEIALGSALIALPKERVRVGVVAATFFTAIFPGNISQYRQRRDALGLDTDRKRFLRLFAQPVLVGLALWSTGVLPRR
;
A
#
# COMPACT_ATOMS: atom_id res chain seq x y z
N MET A 1 9.47 20.79 -26.72
CA MET A 1 9.37 20.37 -25.30
C MET A 1 7.99 20.67 -24.72
N SER A 2 6.92 20.06 -25.26
CA SER A 2 5.58 20.30 -24.78
C SER A 2 5.04 19.18 -23.87
N VAL A 3 5.92 18.41 -23.25
CA VAL A 3 5.52 17.32 -22.33
C VAL A 3 4.98 17.85 -20.99
N LEU A 4 5.28 19.12 -20.67
CA LEU A 4 4.87 19.72 -19.40
C LEU A 4 3.62 20.61 -19.49
N THR A 5 3.07 20.82 -20.68
CA THR A 5 1.88 21.65 -20.86
C THR A 5 0.62 20.89 -21.17
N ARG A 6 0.67 19.58 -21.23
CA ARG A 6 -0.53 18.78 -21.13
C ARG A 6 -0.95 18.80 -19.66
N THR A 7 -1.64 19.84 -19.28
CA THR A 7 -2.61 19.72 -18.20
C THR A 7 -3.57 18.62 -18.66
N GLU A 8 -3.16 17.37 -18.45
CA GLU A 8 -4.09 16.28 -18.55
C GLU A 8 -5.23 16.68 -17.65
N ARG A 9 -6.38 16.98 -18.26
CA ARG A 9 -7.58 17.23 -17.51
C ARG A 9 -7.83 15.94 -16.74
N VAL A 10 -7.38 15.93 -15.51
CA VAL A 10 -7.55 14.78 -14.63
C VAL A 10 -9.05 14.57 -14.50
N THR A 11 -9.53 13.43 -14.99
CA THR A 11 -10.95 13.09 -14.94
C THR A 11 -11.44 13.22 -13.50
N PRO A 12 -12.49 14.02 -13.23
CA PRO A 12 -12.99 14.16 -11.87
C PRO A 12 -13.38 12.81 -11.29
N THR A 13 -13.00 12.56 -10.05
CA THR A 13 -13.42 11.36 -9.33
C THR A 13 -14.80 11.56 -8.70
N SER A 14 -15.56 10.48 -8.55
CA SER A 14 -16.83 10.48 -7.84
C SER A 14 -16.62 10.72 -6.33
N ARG A 15 -17.71 11.01 -5.62
CA ARG A 15 -17.67 11.09 -4.15
C ARG A 15 -17.21 9.78 -3.53
N LEU A 16 -17.65 8.65 -4.06
CA LEU A 16 -17.26 7.33 -3.58
C LEU A 16 -15.75 7.10 -3.76
N GLN A 17 -15.22 7.45 -4.93
CA GLN A 17 -13.77 7.38 -5.18
C GLN A 17 -12.99 8.28 -4.22
N THR A 18 -13.45 9.48 -3.99
CA THR A 18 -12.81 10.43 -3.05
C THR A 18 -12.82 9.88 -1.62
N LEU A 19 -13.94 9.33 -1.17
CA LEU A 19 -14.04 8.72 0.16
C LEU A 19 -13.12 7.50 0.26
N ALA A 20 -13.09 6.65 -0.77
CA ALA A 20 -12.22 5.49 -0.82
C ALA A 20 -10.74 5.89 -0.78
N ARG A 21 -10.35 6.92 -1.51
CA ARG A 21 -8.98 7.46 -1.52
C ARG A 21 -8.57 7.97 -0.14
N ARG A 22 -9.42 8.75 0.49
CA ARG A 22 -9.16 9.26 1.85
C ARG A 22 -9.13 8.15 2.88
N GLY A 23 -10.04 7.17 2.76
CA GLY A 23 -10.06 5.99 3.62
C GLY A 23 -8.80 5.13 3.47
N LEU A 24 -8.36 4.91 2.23
CA LEU A 24 -7.11 4.21 1.95
C LEU A 24 -5.90 4.96 2.53
N GLY A 25 -5.89 6.29 2.39
CA GLY A 25 -4.85 7.13 2.98
C GLY A 25 -4.80 7.02 4.50
N ALA A 26 -5.95 7.09 5.16
CA ALA A 26 -6.06 6.94 6.61
C ALA A 26 -5.60 5.54 7.05
N PHE A 27 -5.99 4.50 6.31
CA PHE A 27 -5.54 3.12 6.56
C PHE A 27 -4.01 3.01 6.48
N LEU A 28 -3.40 3.59 5.45
CA LEU A 28 -1.94 3.55 5.27
C LEU A 28 -1.21 4.31 6.38
N VAL A 29 -1.70 5.47 6.79
CA VAL A 29 -1.12 6.21 7.92
C VAL A 29 -1.19 5.38 9.20
N GLY A 30 -2.33 4.75 9.45
CA GLY A 30 -2.51 3.87 10.60
C GLY A 30 -1.60 2.64 10.55
N ALA A 31 -1.53 1.97 9.41
CA ALA A 31 -0.68 0.80 9.21
C ALA A 31 0.81 1.16 9.34
N GLY A 32 1.23 2.26 8.72
CA GLY A 32 2.62 2.73 8.81
C GLY A 32 3.00 3.12 10.24
N THR A 33 2.09 3.74 10.98
CA THR A 33 2.29 4.03 12.41
C THR A 33 2.47 2.75 13.21
N GLY A 34 1.66 1.73 12.92
CA GLY A 34 1.81 0.41 13.53
C GLY A 34 3.17 -0.24 13.24
N HIS A 35 3.65 -0.13 11.99
CA HIS A 35 4.98 -0.62 11.60
C HIS A 35 6.11 0.02 12.43
N LEU A 36 5.95 1.28 12.82
CA LEU A 36 6.98 1.99 13.57
C LEU A 36 6.87 1.76 15.09
N THR A 37 5.75 1.23 15.56
CA THR A 37 5.42 1.17 16.98
C THR A 37 5.01 -0.24 17.45
N PHE A 38 3.72 -0.45 17.71
CA PHE A 38 3.22 -1.60 18.48
C PHE A 38 3.24 -2.95 17.74
N VAL A 39 3.29 -2.97 16.40
CA VAL A 39 3.40 -4.22 15.62
C VAL A 39 4.72 -4.33 14.86
N ARG A 40 5.71 -3.53 15.24
CA ARG A 40 7.02 -3.49 14.57
C ARG A 40 7.69 -4.86 14.48
N LYS A 41 7.71 -5.60 15.59
CA LYS A 41 8.31 -6.95 15.62
C LYS A 41 7.54 -7.95 14.79
N GLU A 42 6.22 -7.89 14.80
CA GLU A 42 5.37 -8.81 14.06
C GLU A 42 5.53 -8.66 12.55
N PHE A 43 5.68 -7.43 12.05
CA PHE A 43 5.90 -7.19 10.63
C PHE A 43 7.21 -7.77 10.11
N GLN A 44 8.20 -7.98 10.96
CA GLN A 44 9.44 -8.64 10.55
C GLN A 44 9.18 -10.05 10.00
N GLY A 45 8.12 -10.72 10.42
CA GLY A 45 7.69 -12.01 9.89
C GLY A 45 7.27 -11.98 8.41
N GLN A 46 7.00 -10.81 7.85
CA GLN A 46 6.67 -10.63 6.44
C GLN A 46 7.89 -10.28 5.57
N VAL A 47 9.05 -10.05 6.16
CA VAL A 47 10.26 -9.75 5.39
C VAL A 47 10.85 -11.06 4.84
N PRO A 48 10.97 -11.22 3.50
CA PRO A 48 11.56 -12.43 2.94
C PRO A 48 13.01 -12.61 3.39
N PRO A 49 13.46 -13.88 3.66
CA PRO A 49 14.82 -14.11 4.16
C PRO A 49 15.92 -13.73 3.17
N TRP A 50 15.59 -13.64 1.87
CA TRP A 50 16.55 -13.29 0.82
C TRP A 50 16.80 -11.79 0.68
N VAL A 51 16.06 -10.95 1.41
CA VAL A 51 16.26 -9.49 1.38
C VAL A 51 17.59 -9.16 2.10
N PRO A 52 18.52 -8.46 1.43
CA PRO A 52 19.85 -8.20 1.99
C PRO A 52 19.87 -6.99 2.94
N MET A 53 18.88 -6.89 3.81
CA MET A 53 18.73 -5.83 4.80
C MET A 53 18.27 -6.43 6.12
N ASP A 54 18.57 -5.75 7.22
CA ASP A 54 17.98 -6.10 8.51
C ASP A 54 16.46 -6.03 8.42
N PRO A 55 15.72 -7.08 8.84
CA PRO A 55 14.24 -7.07 8.78
C PRO A 55 13.61 -5.87 9.48
N ASP A 56 14.20 -5.40 10.58
CA ASP A 56 13.70 -4.22 11.28
C ASP A 56 13.81 -2.95 10.44
N ASP A 57 14.91 -2.78 9.71
CA ASP A 57 15.10 -1.63 8.83
C ASP A 57 14.08 -1.64 7.68
N VAL A 58 13.78 -2.81 7.11
CA VAL A 58 12.75 -2.97 6.08
C VAL A 58 11.39 -2.55 6.61
N VAL A 59 11.03 -2.97 7.81
CA VAL A 59 9.76 -2.60 8.45
C VAL A 59 9.67 -1.10 8.69
N LEU A 60 10.75 -0.48 9.19
CA LEU A 60 10.79 0.98 9.43
C LEU A 60 10.66 1.78 8.14
N LEU A 61 11.38 1.41 7.08
CA LEU A 61 11.30 2.08 5.79
C LEU A 61 9.91 1.91 5.16
N SER A 62 9.35 0.72 5.25
CA SER A 62 8.00 0.42 4.77
C SER A 62 6.96 1.28 5.51
N GLY A 63 7.05 1.37 6.83
CA GLY A 63 6.16 2.19 7.65
C GLY A 63 6.25 3.68 7.30
N ALA A 64 7.46 4.19 7.11
CA ALA A 64 7.67 5.58 6.69
C ALA A 64 7.07 5.84 5.30
N ALA A 65 7.26 4.92 4.36
CA ALA A 65 6.66 5.02 3.02
C ALA A 65 5.14 5.01 3.07
N GLU A 66 4.55 4.16 3.90
CA GLU A 66 3.09 4.09 4.07
C GLU A 66 2.50 5.37 4.64
N ILE A 67 3.14 5.97 5.65
CA ILE A 67 2.71 7.25 6.21
C ILE A 67 2.80 8.34 5.15
N ALA A 68 3.88 8.40 4.39
CA ALA A 68 4.07 9.38 3.33
C ALA A 68 3.01 9.21 2.22
N LEU A 69 2.78 7.99 1.75
CA LEU A 69 1.78 7.69 0.73
C LEU A 69 0.36 7.96 1.22
N GLY A 70 0.03 7.53 2.43
CA GLY A 70 -1.28 7.76 3.02
C GLY A 70 -1.58 9.24 3.20
N SER A 71 -0.61 10.00 3.67
CA SER A 71 -0.72 11.45 3.81
C SER A 71 -0.90 12.13 2.46
N ALA A 72 -0.16 11.69 1.43
CA ALA A 72 -0.28 12.22 0.08
C ALA A 72 -1.64 11.92 -0.55
N LEU A 73 -2.19 10.73 -0.32
CA LEU A 73 -3.53 10.37 -0.79
C LEU A 73 -4.62 11.29 -0.22
N ILE A 74 -4.45 11.75 1.01
CA ILE A 74 -5.40 12.65 1.67
C ILE A 74 -5.16 14.11 1.29
N ALA A 75 -3.90 14.55 1.39
CA ALA A 75 -3.54 15.97 1.37
C ALA A 75 -3.23 16.53 -0.02
N LEU A 76 -2.97 15.68 -1.02
CA LEU A 76 -2.57 16.07 -2.35
C LEU A 76 -3.57 15.62 -3.44
N PRO A 77 -4.82 16.11 -3.41
CA PRO A 77 -5.84 15.67 -4.37
C PRO A 77 -5.50 16.01 -5.82
N LYS A 78 -4.71 17.04 -6.05
CA LYS A 78 -4.27 17.42 -7.41
C LYS A 78 -3.23 16.44 -7.97
N GLU A 79 -2.49 15.75 -7.11
CA GLU A 79 -1.47 14.76 -7.48
C GLU A 79 -1.98 13.32 -7.35
N ARG A 80 -3.29 13.13 -7.15
CA ARG A 80 -3.87 11.82 -6.83
C ARG A 80 -3.51 10.73 -7.83
N VAL A 81 -3.42 11.03 -9.12
CA VAL A 81 -3.09 10.05 -10.15
C VAL A 81 -1.66 9.53 -9.98
N ARG A 82 -0.70 10.42 -9.79
CA ARG A 82 0.69 10.05 -9.54
C ARG A 82 0.84 9.28 -8.25
N VAL A 83 0.20 9.76 -7.18
CA VAL A 83 0.21 9.10 -5.88
C VAL A 83 -0.44 7.72 -5.96
N GLY A 84 -1.52 7.58 -6.72
CA GLY A 84 -2.19 6.30 -6.96
C GLY A 84 -1.29 5.28 -7.65
N VAL A 85 -0.53 5.69 -8.65
CA VAL A 85 0.45 4.82 -9.33
C VAL A 85 1.56 4.40 -8.36
N VAL A 86 2.08 5.34 -7.59
CA VAL A 86 3.13 5.03 -6.60
C VAL A 86 2.61 4.09 -5.52
N ALA A 87 1.39 4.32 -5.03
CA ALA A 87 0.77 3.45 -4.02
C ALA A 87 0.54 2.03 -4.57
N ALA A 88 0.03 1.90 -5.80
CA ALA A 88 -0.15 0.60 -6.45
C ALA A 88 1.18 -0.13 -6.64
N THR A 89 2.22 0.60 -7.01
CA THR A 89 3.58 0.05 -7.14
C THR A 89 4.10 -0.43 -5.78
N PHE A 90 3.90 0.36 -4.75
CA PHE A 90 4.28 -0.01 -3.38
C PHE A 90 3.58 -1.30 -2.91
N PHE A 91 2.26 -1.38 -3.08
CA PHE A 91 1.51 -2.59 -2.70
C PHE A 91 1.97 -3.81 -3.49
N THR A 92 2.32 -3.65 -4.76
CA THR A 92 2.88 -4.73 -5.58
C THR A 92 4.27 -5.13 -5.08
N ALA A 93 5.10 -4.16 -4.71
CA ALA A 93 6.47 -4.40 -4.26
C ALA A 93 6.52 -5.14 -2.91
N ILE A 94 5.54 -4.94 -2.04
CA ILE A 94 5.49 -5.63 -0.74
C ILE A 94 4.79 -6.99 -0.81
N PHE A 95 4.16 -7.34 -1.93
CA PHE A 95 3.47 -8.62 -2.09
C PHE A 95 4.37 -9.85 -1.86
N PRO A 96 5.66 -9.86 -2.28
CA PRO A 96 6.57 -10.96 -1.94
C PRO A 96 6.68 -11.25 -0.45
N GLY A 97 6.52 -10.23 0.42
CA GLY A 97 6.51 -10.42 1.87
C GLY A 97 5.33 -11.28 2.33
N ASN A 98 4.15 -11.04 1.77
CA ASN A 98 2.96 -11.84 2.07
C ASN A 98 3.11 -13.27 1.56
N ILE A 99 3.69 -13.46 0.38
CA ILE A 99 3.99 -14.79 -0.18
C ILE A 99 4.99 -15.51 0.71
N SER A 100 6.04 -14.83 1.16
CA SER A 100 7.04 -15.39 2.07
C SER A 100 6.41 -15.86 3.38
N GLN A 101 5.55 -15.05 3.98
CA GLN A 101 4.84 -15.42 5.20
C GLN A 101 4.00 -16.68 5.01
N TYR A 102 3.28 -16.79 3.89
CA TYR A 102 2.47 -17.96 3.56
C TYR A 102 3.35 -19.20 3.35
N ARG A 103 4.39 -19.08 2.54
CA ARG A 103 5.28 -20.22 2.19
C ARG A 103 6.07 -20.73 3.40
N GLN A 104 6.47 -19.85 4.30
CA GLN A 104 7.26 -20.19 5.49
C GLN A 104 6.40 -20.41 6.73
N ARG A 105 5.08 -20.31 6.60
CA ARG A 105 4.11 -20.53 7.67
C ARG A 105 4.42 -19.73 8.93
N ARG A 106 4.78 -18.46 8.75
CA ARG A 106 5.11 -17.58 9.87
C ARG A 106 3.84 -17.03 10.54
N ASP A 107 3.77 -17.21 11.85
CA ASP A 107 2.71 -16.65 12.68
C ASP A 107 3.06 -15.20 13.02
N ALA A 108 2.41 -14.27 12.35
CA ALA A 108 2.58 -12.84 12.59
C ALA A 108 1.28 -12.11 12.25
N LEU A 109 1.00 -11.01 12.93
CA LEU A 109 -0.17 -10.16 12.67
C LEU A 109 -1.52 -10.91 12.79
N GLY A 110 -1.61 -11.89 13.68
CA GLY A 110 -2.80 -12.73 13.84
C GLY A 110 -3.00 -13.76 12.73
N LEU A 111 -2.07 -13.89 11.80
CA LEU A 111 -2.11 -14.84 10.69
C LEU A 111 -1.46 -16.16 11.12
N ASP A 112 -2.16 -16.89 11.98
CA ASP A 112 -1.65 -18.10 12.67
C ASP A 112 -2.10 -19.41 12.02
N THR A 113 -2.81 -19.36 10.89
CA THR A 113 -3.21 -20.52 10.10
C THR A 113 -2.86 -20.33 8.64
N ASP A 114 -2.67 -21.43 7.91
CA ASP A 114 -2.42 -21.39 6.46
C ASP A 114 -3.58 -20.74 5.72
N ARG A 115 -4.82 -20.97 6.16
CA ARG A 115 -6.00 -20.35 5.57
C ARG A 115 -5.96 -18.82 5.70
N LYS A 116 -5.65 -18.29 6.89
CA LYS A 116 -5.55 -16.85 7.13
C LYS A 116 -4.44 -16.23 6.28
N ARG A 117 -3.26 -16.87 6.25
CA ARG A 117 -2.13 -16.42 5.44
C ARG A 117 -2.45 -16.46 3.94
N PHE A 118 -3.12 -17.49 3.48
CA PHE A 118 -3.56 -17.63 2.09
C PHE A 118 -4.57 -16.54 1.71
N LEU A 119 -5.58 -16.31 2.54
CA LEU A 119 -6.59 -15.27 2.30
C LEU A 119 -5.97 -13.87 2.28
N ARG A 120 -4.92 -13.64 3.08
CA ARG A 120 -4.20 -12.36 3.08
C ARG A 120 -3.57 -12.04 1.73
N LEU A 121 -3.18 -13.05 0.96
CA LEU A 121 -2.61 -12.84 -0.38
C LEU A 121 -3.59 -12.14 -1.33
N PHE A 122 -4.89 -12.39 -1.20
CA PHE A 122 -5.90 -11.76 -2.03
C PHE A 122 -6.18 -10.30 -1.66
N ALA A 123 -5.86 -9.89 -0.44
CA ALA A 123 -6.01 -8.50 -0.03
C ALA A 123 -5.08 -7.58 -0.82
N GLN A 124 -3.92 -8.06 -1.25
CA GLN A 124 -2.93 -7.25 -1.96
C GLN A 124 -3.41 -6.78 -3.33
N PRO A 125 -3.95 -7.66 -4.22
CA PRO A 125 -4.55 -7.21 -5.47
C PRO A 125 -5.72 -6.24 -5.26
N VAL A 126 -6.50 -6.44 -4.21
CA VAL A 126 -7.61 -5.53 -3.86
C VAL A 126 -7.07 -4.14 -3.52
N LEU A 127 -6.00 -4.06 -2.74
CA LEU A 127 -5.36 -2.78 -2.40
C LEU A 127 -4.79 -2.09 -3.64
N VAL A 128 -4.17 -2.84 -4.55
CA VAL A 128 -3.67 -2.31 -5.83
C VAL A 128 -4.83 -1.74 -6.65
N GLY A 129 -5.90 -2.50 -6.82
CA GLY A 129 -7.08 -2.07 -7.56
C GLY A 129 -7.75 -0.85 -6.92
N LEU A 130 -7.84 -0.82 -5.60
CA LEU A 130 -8.40 0.29 -4.84
C LEU A 130 -7.56 1.57 -5.03
N ALA A 131 -6.23 1.44 -4.98
CA ALA A 131 -5.32 2.57 -5.21
C ALA A 131 -5.50 3.17 -6.61
N LEU A 132 -5.61 2.33 -7.62
CA LEU A 132 -5.77 2.78 -9.01
C LEU A 132 -7.16 3.36 -9.28
N TRP A 133 -8.20 2.72 -8.76
CA TRP A 133 -9.58 3.18 -8.98
C TRP A 133 -9.90 4.45 -8.21
N SER A 134 -9.56 4.50 -6.91
CA SER A 134 -9.93 5.63 -6.04
C SER A 134 -9.23 6.93 -6.41
N THR A 135 -8.10 6.84 -7.08
CA THR A 135 -7.30 8.00 -7.52
C THR A 135 -7.59 8.44 -8.94
N GLY A 136 -8.39 7.69 -9.69
CA GLY A 136 -8.76 8.00 -11.06
C GLY A 136 -7.68 7.62 -12.09
N VAL A 137 -6.73 6.75 -11.75
CA VAL A 137 -5.74 6.23 -12.71
C VAL A 137 -6.42 5.37 -13.77
N LEU A 138 -7.39 4.53 -13.36
CA LEU A 138 -8.17 3.72 -14.28
C LEU A 138 -9.27 4.59 -14.89
N PRO A 139 -9.44 4.54 -16.25
CA PRO A 139 -10.48 5.32 -16.88
C PRO A 139 -11.87 4.86 -16.44
N ARG A 140 -12.76 5.82 -16.26
CA ARG A 140 -14.20 5.53 -16.10
C ARG A 140 -14.73 5.04 -17.45
N ARG A 141 -15.39 3.91 -17.43
CA ARG A 141 -16.21 3.44 -18.53
C ARG A 141 -17.66 3.73 -18.25
#